data_875f7a35a9d3aeeb4a5a266a1d355bf4
#
_entry.id   875f7a35a9d3aeeb4a5a266a1d355bf4
#
_cell.length_a   1.000
_cell.length_b   1.000
_cell.length_c   1.000
_cell.angle_alpha   90.00
_cell.angle_beta   90.00
_cell.angle_gamma   90.00
#
_symmetry.space_group_name_H-M   'P 1'
#
loop_
_entity.id
_entity.type
_entity.pdbx_description
1 polymer ?
#
loop_
_entity_poly.entity_id
_entity_poly.type
_entity_poly.pdbx_seq_one_letter_code
_entity_poly.pdbx_strand_id
1 'polypeptide(L)'
;MRVLVIGSGAREHALLLALGKDPQVSGLIVAPGNAGTARIAEQHDVDITSAEAVVALAREVGADMVVIGPEVPLVLGVADAVRAAGIVCFGPGKDAARIEGSKAFAKDVMAAAGVRTANSEIVDSPAHLDAALDRXXXXXXXXXXXXXXXXXXGRLPVTRPGWSKTTG
;
A
#
# COMPACT_ATOMS: atom_id res chain seq x y z
N MET A 1 -7.39 -6.42 -24.89
CA MET A 1 -6.58 -5.46 -24.09
C MET A 1 -5.57 -6.24 -23.25
N ARG A 2 -4.29 -5.84 -23.28
CA ARG A 2 -3.24 -6.45 -22.44
C ARG A 2 -3.13 -5.64 -21.14
N VAL A 3 -3.24 -6.32 -20.00
CA VAL A 3 -3.25 -5.66 -18.68
C VAL A 3 -2.02 -6.10 -17.88
N LEU A 4 -1.23 -5.12 -17.43
CA LEU A 4 -0.08 -5.36 -16.54
C LEU A 4 -0.50 -5.01 -15.10
N VAL A 5 -0.46 -5.99 -14.20
CA VAL A 5 -0.77 -5.79 -12.78
C VAL A 5 0.55 -5.69 -12.01
N ILE A 6 0.75 -4.58 -11.30
CA ILE A 6 1.94 -4.34 -10.48
C ILE A 6 1.65 -4.76 -9.04
N GLY A 7 2.51 -5.63 -8.51
CA GLY A 7 2.45 -6.11 -7.13
C GLY A 7 2.58 -7.63 -7.02
N SER A 8 2.61 -8.13 -5.79
CA SER A 8 2.91 -9.54 -5.52
C SER A 8 2.00 -10.17 -4.46
N GLY A 9 1.01 -9.45 -3.99
CA GLY A 9 0.16 -9.87 -2.88
C GLY A 9 -1.10 -10.63 -3.28
N ALA A 10 -1.89 -10.97 -2.28
CA ALA A 10 -3.16 -11.66 -2.47
C ALA A 10 -4.18 -10.78 -3.22
N ARG A 11 -4.11 -9.46 -3.01
CA ARG A 11 -4.95 -8.49 -3.73
C ARG A 11 -4.71 -8.57 -5.24
N GLU A 12 -3.45 -8.58 -5.65
CA GLU A 12 -3.07 -8.66 -7.07
C GLU A 12 -3.48 -10.01 -7.66
N HIS A 13 -3.33 -11.10 -6.90
CA HIS A 13 -3.79 -12.42 -7.35
C HIS A 13 -5.31 -12.39 -7.60
N ALA A 14 -6.09 -11.82 -6.69
CA ALA A 14 -7.55 -11.71 -6.85
C ALA A 14 -7.93 -10.85 -8.06
N LEU A 15 -7.19 -9.73 -8.28
CA LEU A 15 -7.39 -8.88 -9.46
C LEU A 15 -7.15 -9.65 -10.75
N LEU A 16 -6.06 -10.43 -10.82
CA LEU A 16 -5.75 -11.24 -12.01
C LEU A 16 -6.83 -12.28 -12.29
N LEU A 17 -7.34 -12.95 -11.24
CA LEU A 17 -8.43 -13.91 -11.39
C LEU A 17 -9.72 -13.25 -11.92
N ALA A 18 -9.99 -12.02 -11.48
CA ALA A 18 -11.17 -11.28 -11.93
C ALA A 18 -11.00 -10.80 -13.39
N LEU A 19 -9.84 -10.20 -13.68
CA LEU A 19 -9.53 -9.68 -15.02
C LEU A 19 -9.51 -10.80 -16.06
N GLY A 20 -9.04 -11.99 -15.69
CA GLY A 20 -9.00 -13.14 -16.60
C GLY A 20 -10.37 -13.66 -17.04
N LYS A 21 -11.43 -13.24 -16.36
CA LYS A 21 -12.82 -13.60 -16.75
C LYS A 21 -13.43 -12.59 -17.74
N ASP A 22 -12.77 -11.44 -17.94
CA ASP A 22 -13.30 -10.40 -18.81
C ASP A 22 -12.90 -10.71 -20.27
N PRO A 23 -13.86 -10.88 -21.18
CA PRO A 23 -13.55 -11.20 -22.56
C PRO A 23 -12.79 -10.08 -23.31
N GLN A 24 -12.74 -8.88 -22.77
CA GLN A 24 -11.95 -7.79 -23.35
C GLN A 24 -10.46 -7.89 -23.01
N VAL A 25 -10.10 -8.72 -22.01
CA VAL A 25 -8.69 -8.92 -21.61
C VAL A 25 -8.12 -10.06 -22.44
N SER A 26 -7.17 -9.72 -23.31
CA SER A 26 -6.52 -10.69 -24.21
C SER A 26 -5.16 -11.15 -23.70
N GLY A 27 -4.63 -10.50 -22.66
CA GLY A 27 -3.36 -10.88 -22.05
C GLY A 27 -3.24 -10.34 -20.65
N LEU A 28 -2.79 -11.20 -19.73
CA LEU A 28 -2.54 -10.83 -18.33
C LEU A 28 -1.06 -10.94 -18.04
N ILE A 29 -0.49 -9.87 -17.53
CA ILE A 29 0.91 -9.79 -17.13
C ILE A 29 0.94 -9.35 -15.66
N VAL A 30 1.90 -9.84 -14.90
CA VAL A 30 2.09 -9.44 -13.49
C VAL A 30 3.56 -9.20 -13.20
N ALA A 31 3.86 -8.20 -12.38
CA ALA A 31 5.24 -7.91 -11.96
C ALA A 31 5.27 -7.30 -10.55
N PRO A 32 6.08 -7.79 -9.63
CA PRO A 32 6.88 -9.00 -9.79
C PRO A 32 6.08 -10.30 -9.65
N GLY A 33 4.86 -10.24 -9.12
CA GLY A 33 4.02 -11.42 -8.94
C GLY A 33 4.50 -12.36 -7.83
N ASN A 34 3.94 -13.56 -7.82
CA ASN A 34 4.28 -14.62 -6.88
C ASN A 34 3.98 -15.99 -7.50
N ALA A 35 4.28 -17.08 -6.78
CA ALA A 35 4.10 -18.44 -7.30
C ALA A 35 2.63 -18.77 -7.70
N GLY A 36 1.65 -18.11 -7.08
CA GLY A 36 0.24 -18.28 -7.44
C GLY A 36 -0.11 -17.55 -8.73
N THR A 37 0.35 -16.30 -8.85
CA THR A 37 0.08 -15.47 -10.03
C THR A 37 0.78 -16.01 -11.28
N ALA A 38 1.95 -16.64 -11.12
CA ALA A 38 2.69 -17.25 -12.23
C ALA A 38 1.90 -18.36 -12.96
N ARG A 39 0.85 -18.88 -12.33
CA ARG A 39 0.01 -19.93 -12.92
C ARG A 39 -1.10 -19.36 -13.82
N ILE A 40 -1.34 -18.05 -13.72
CA ILE A 40 -2.52 -17.44 -14.37
C ILE A 40 -2.16 -16.22 -15.22
N ALA A 41 -0.91 -15.75 -15.13
CA ALA A 41 -0.45 -14.56 -15.85
C ALA A 41 1.02 -14.71 -16.24
N GLU A 42 1.41 -14.04 -17.31
CA GLU A 42 2.81 -13.91 -17.70
C GLU A 42 3.53 -13.09 -16.64
N GLN A 43 4.60 -13.64 -16.04
CA GLN A 43 5.29 -12.99 -14.93
C GLN A 43 6.62 -12.38 -15.35
N HIS A 44 6.88 -11.16 -14.89
CA HIS A 44 8.13 -10.42 -15.11
C HIS A 44 8.65 -9.87 -13.79
N ASP A 45 9.94 -9.65 -13.71
CA ASP A 45 10.56 -8.96 -12.57
C ASP A 45 10.56 -7.46 -12.84
N VAL A 46 10.30 -6.66 -11.79
CA VAL A 46 10.41 -5.20 -11.86
C VAL A 46 10.61 -4.62 -10.46
N ASP A 47 11.41 -3.58 -10.38
CA ASP A 47 11.44 -2.75 -9.16
C ASP A 47 10.20 -1.84 -9.17
N ILE A 48 9.21 -2.21 -8.39
CA ILE A 48 7.94 -1.46 -8.31
C ILE A 48 8.11 -0.05 -7.71
N THR A 49 9.27 0.25 -7.13
CA THR A 49 9.55 1.58 -6.58
C THR A 49 10.18 2.52 -7.62
N SER A 50 10.61 1.98 -8.75
CA SER A 50 11.16 2.76 -9.87
C SER A 50 10.08 3.01 -10.93
N ALA A 51 9.67 4.27 -11.06
CA ALA A 51 8.70 4.66 -12.08
C ALA A 51 9.21 4.36 -13.49
N GLU A 52 10.51 4.58 -13.70
CA GLU A 52 11.17 4.32 -14.99
C GLU A 52 11.12 2.83 -15.34
N ALA A 53 11.42 1.96 -14.37
CA ALA A 53 11.41 0.51 -14.60
C ALA A 53 9.99 0.01 -14.92
N VAL A 54 8.98 0.51 -14.21
CA VAL A 54 7.58 0.10 -14.46
C VAL A 54 7.11 0.59 -15.84
N VAL A 55 7.44 1.83 -16.22
CA VAL A 55 7.09 2.36 -17.55
C VAL A 55 7.80 1.57 -18.66
N ALA A 56 9.08 1.24 -18.45
CA ALA A 56 9.86 0.47 -19.43
C ALA A 56 9.23 -0.92 -19.63
N LEU A 57 8.92 -1.61 -18.55
CA LEU A 57 8.26 -2.93 -18.61
C LEU A 57 6.90 -2.82 -19.32
N ALA A 58 6.08 -1.82 -18.96
CA ALA A 58 4.75 -1.65 -19.55
C ALA A 58 4.83 -1.50 -21.09
N ARG A 59 5.84 -0.78 -21.56
CA ARG A 59 6.09 -0.63 -23.01
C ARG A 59 6.60 -1.93 -23.63
N GLU A 60 7.55 -2.59 -22.98
CA GLU A 60 8.14 -3.85 -23.44
C GLU A 60 7.08 -4.92 -23.67
N VAL A 61 6.15 -5.08 -22.69
CA VAL A 61 5.10 -6.10 -22.78
C VAL A 61 3.89 -5.61 -23.59
N GLY A 62 3.92 -4.40 -24.09
CA GLY A 62 2.80 -3.83 -24.87
C GLY A 62 1.53 -3.73 -24.05
N ALA A 63 1.63 -3.25 -22.81
CA ALA A 63 0.46 -3.11 -21.95
C ALA A 63 -0.41 -1.95 -22.42
N ASP A 64 -1.69 -2.23 -22.63
CA ASP A 64 -2.71 -1.20 -22.89
C ASP A 64 -3.10 -0.49 -21.59
N MET A 65 -3.03 -1.23 -20.46
CA MET A 65 -3.43 -0.74 -19.15
C MET A 65 -2.51 -1.28 -18.08
N VAL A 66 -2.15 -0.44 -17.11
CA VAL A 66 -1.42 -0.83 -15.91
C VAL A 66 -2.34 -0.69 -14.70
N VAL A 67 -2.37 -1.71 -13.85
CA VAL A 67 -3.11 -1.71 -12.58
C VAL A 67 -2.09 -1.79 -11.46
N ILE A 68 -2.08 -0.81 -10.56
CA ILE A 68 -1.12 -0.78 -9.45
C ILE A 68 -1.84 -1.17 -8.16
N GLY A 69 -1.47 -2.34 -7.60
CA GLY A 69 -2.11 -2.87 -6.39
C GLY A 69 -1.60 -2.27 -5.09
N PRO A 70 -0.25 -2.24 -4.87
CA PRO A 70 0.27 -1.79 -3.58
C PRO A 70 0.37 -0.26 -3.49
N GLU A 71 0.35 0.25 -2.27
CA GLU A 71 0.38 1.69 -1.99
C GLU A 71 1.76 2.33 -2.21
N VAL A 72 2.84 1.56 -2.03
CA VAL A 72 4.20 2.11 -2.09
C VAL A 72 4.51 2.75 -3.46
N PRO A 73 4.35 2.05 -4.59
CA PRO A 73 4.57 2.68 -5.90
C PRO A 73 3.64 3.87 -6.15
N LEU A 74 2.43 3.85 -5.62
CA LEU A 74 1.48 4.96 -5.80
C LEU A 74 1.99 6.23 -5.10
N VAL A 75 2.46 6.10 -3.86
CA VAL A 75 3.01 7.22 -3.08
C VAL A 75 4.29 7.76 -3.74
N LEU A 76 5.03 6.90 -4.43
CA LEU A 76 6.24 7.29 -5.17
C LEU A 76 5.93 7.93 -6.52
N GLY A 77 4.68 7.86 -7.01
CA GLY A 77 4.26 8.53 -8.23
C GLY A 77 4.33 7.65 -9.49
N VAL A 78 4.42 6.35 -9.33
CA VAL A 78 4.50 5.42 -10.47
C VAL A 78 3.27 5.56 -11.37
N ALA A 79 2.06 5.73 -10.79
CA ALA A 79 0.84 5.90 -11.58
C ALA A 79 0.88 7.16 -12.46
N ASP A 80 1.46 8.24 -11.93
CA ASP A 80 1.59 9.49 -12.68
C ASP A 80 2.58 9.33 -13.84
N ALA A 81 3.69 8.63 -13.62
CA ALA A 81 4.68 8.36 -14.67
C ALA A 81 4.09 7.46 -15.78
N VAL A 82 3.31 6.45 -15.42
CA VAL A 82 2.64 5.57 -16.41
C VAL A 82 1.69 6.41 -17.28
N ARG A 83 0.88 7.28 -16.67
CA ARG A 83 -0.02 8.17 -17.41
C ARG A 83 0.75 9.17 -18.29
N ALA A 84 1.84 9.73 -17.76
CA ALA A 84 2.69 10.65 -18.53
C ALA A 84 3.33 9.95 -19.74
N ALA A 85 3.52 8.63 -19.65
CA ALA A 85 4.01 7.81 -20.76
C ALA A 85 2.92 7.46 -21.80
N GLY A 86 1.67 7.92 -21.58
CA GLY A 86 0.56 7.69 -22.49
C GLY A 86 -0.17 6.36 -22.28
N ILE A 87 0.10 5.67 -21.19
CA ILE A 87 -0.50 4.35 -20.89
C ILE A 87 -1.62 4.53 -19.86
N VAL A 88 -2.76 3.88 -20.10
CA VAL A 88 -3.87 3.92 -19.15
C VAL A 88 -3.42 3.31 -17.81
N CYS A 89 -3.74 3.97 -16.70
CA CYS A 89 -3.33 3.49 -15.39
C CYS A 89 -4.47 3.54 -14.38
N PHE A 90 -4.77 2.39 -13.77
CA PHE A 90 -5.67 2.29 -12.63
C PHE A 90 -4.85 2.38 -11.34
N GLY A 91 -5.08 3.45 -10.60
CA GLY A 91 -4.40 3.75 -9.33
C GLY A 91 -4.44 5.27 -9.10
N PRO A 92 -4.53 5.74 -7.86
CA PRO A 92 -4.49 7.18 -7.58
C PRO A 92 -3.13 7.78 -7.94
N GLY A 93 -3.10 9.05 -8.24
CA GLY A 93 -1.86 9.80 -8.38
C GLY A 93 -1.17 10.00 -7.04
N LYS A 94 0.08 10.42 -7.06
CA LYS A 94 0.95 10.57 -5.89
C LYS A 94 0.28 11.37 -4.75
N ASP A 95 -0.32 12.50 -5.08
CA ASP A 95 -0.93 13.36 -4.06
C ASP A 95 -2.12 12.69 -3.38
N ALA A 96 -2.97 12.01 -4.15
CA ALA A 96 -4.12 11.29 -3.60
C ALA A 96 -3.69 10.06 -2.80
N ALA A 97 -2.64 9.38 -3.25
CA ALA A 97 -2.10 8.20 -2.58
C ALA A 97 -1.58 8.50 -1.17
N ARG A 98 -1.24 9.76 -0.86
CA ARG A 98 -0.81 10.18 0.49
C ARG A 98 -1.84 9.82 1.57
N ILE A 99 -3.12 9.77 1.21
CA ILE A 99 -4.18 9.40 2.17
C ILE A 99 -3.95 7.99 2.70
N GLU A 100 -3.48 7.07 1.86
CA GLU A 100 -3.17 5.71 2.27
C GLU A 100 -1.74 5.58 2.82
N GLY A 101 -0.82 6.36 2.27
CA GLY A 101 0.60 6.33 2.66
C GLY A 101 0.92 6.99 3.99
N SER A 102 0.05 7.88 4.50
CA SER A 102 0.28 8.60 5.75
C SER A 102 -1.01 8.71 6.57
N LYS A 103 -1.06 7.98 7.67
CA LYS A 103 -2.20 8.03 8.58
C LYS A 103 -2.41 9.41 9.18
N ALA A 104 -1.32 10.14 9.47
CA ALA A 104 -1.41 11.51 9.97
C ALA A 104 -2.08 12.41 8.95
N PHE A 105 -1.60 12.40 7.70
CA PHE A 105 -2.20 13.16 6.61
C PHE A 105 -3.68 12.77 6.39
N ALA A 106 -3.99 11.47 6.42
CA ALA A 106 -5.38 11.01 6.29
C ALA A 106 -6.27 11.60 7.39
N LYS A 107 -5.77 11.62 8.63
CA LYS A 107 -6.52 12.20 9.77
C LYS A 107 -6.75 13.69 9.60
N ASP A 108 -5.75 14.42 9.11
CA ASP A 108 -5.88 15.86 8.84
C ASP A 108 -6.95 16.13 7.75
N VAL A 109 -6.93 15.32 6.67
CA VAL A 109 -7.92 15.42 5.59
C VAL A 109 -9.33 15.10 6.13
N MET A 110 -9.46 14.02 6.92
CA MET A 110 -10.74 13.64 7.52
C MET A 110 -11.27 14.75 8.45
N ALA A 111 -10.40 15.34 9.26
CA ALA A 111 -10.77 16.42 10.18
C ALA A 111 -11.25 17.65 9.39
N ALA A 112 -10.52 18.05 8.34
CA ALA A 112 -10.87 19.17 7.48
C ALA A 112 -12.21 18.95 6.75
N ALA A 113 -12.50 17.68 6.41
CA ALA A 113 -13.74 17.32 5.70
C ALA A 113 -14.91 16.98 6.63
N GLY A 114 -14.73 17.05 7.95
CA GLY A 114 -15.76 16.70 8.94
C GLY A 114 -16.12 15.21 8.94
N VAL A 115 -15.22 14.36 8.47
CA VAL A 115 -15.47 12.90 8.43
C VAL A 115 -15.27 12.30 9.82
N ARG A 116 -16.26 11.56 10.29
CA ARG A 116 -16.19 10.88 11.59
C ARG A 116 -15.17 9.73 11.53
N THR A 117 -14.23 9.74 12.46
CA THR A 117 -13.20 8.72 12.57
C THR A 117 -12.79 8.55 14.04
N ALA A 118 -12.13 7.46 14.37
CA ALA A 118 -11.62 7.24 15.73
C ALA A 118 -10.61 8.34 16.11
N ASN A 119 -10.58 8.70 17.37
CA ASN A 119 -9.62 9.66 17.90
C ASN A 119 -8.19 9.13 17.65
N SER A 120 -7.28 10.03 17.39
CA SER A 120 -5.87 9.69 17.13
C SER A 120 -4.96 10.76 17.68
N GLU A 121 -3.77 10.34 18.07
CA GLU A 121 -2.74 11.23 18.58
C GLU A 121 -1.41 10.82 17.94
N ILE A 122 -0.68 11.79 17.43
CA ILE A 122 0.65 11.56 16.85
C ILE A 122 1.66 11.65 18.00
N VAL A 123 2.43 10.58 18.15
CA VAL A 123 3.38 10.43 19.25
C VAL A 123 4.79 10.47 18.66
N ASP A 124 5.64 11.34 19.19
CA ASP A 124 6.98 11.60 18.67
C ASP A 124 8.12 11.19 19.64
N SER A 125 7.77 10.75 20.84
CA SER A 125 8.76 10.38 21.85
C SER A 125 8.21 9.32 22.80
N PRO A 126 9.07 8.54 23.47
CA PRO A 126 8.62 7.55 24.47
C PRO A 126 7.79 8.17 25.59
N ALA A 127 8.21 9.33 26.11
CA ALA A 127 7.45 10.02 27.17
C ALA A 127 6.07 10.47 26.69
N HIS A 128 5.97 10.94 25.44
CA HIS A 128 4.70 11.30 24.82
C HIS A 128 3.81 10.06 24.64
N LEU A 129 4.42 8.90 24.30
CA LEU A 129 3.70 7.64 24.16
C LEU A 129 3.05 7.22 25.49
N ASP A 130 3.80 7.26 26.58
CA ASP A 130 3.28 6.90 27.91
C ASP A 130 2.07 7.80 28.29
N ALA A 131 2.23 9.10 28.12
CA ALA A 131 1.16 10.05 28.39
C ALA A 131 -0.08 9.82 27.47
N ALA A 132 0.14 9.50 26.21
CA ALA A 132 -0.95 9.21 25.27
C ALA A 132 -1.66 7.90 25.63
N LEU A 133 -0.92 6.89 26.06
CA LEU A 133 -1.50 5.60 26.48
C LEU A 133 -2.37 5.76 27.74
N ASP A 134 -2.01 6.63 28.65
CA ASP A 134 -2.80 6.94 29.85
C ASP A 134 -4.13 7.64 29.49
N ARG A 135 -4.13 8.44 28.48
CA ARG A 135 -5.36 9.09 27.96
C ARG A 135 -6.23 8.15 27.14
N UNK A 136 -5.67 7.37 26.36
CA UNK A 136 -6.41 6.56 25.45
C UNK A 136 -6.85 5.28 26.16
N UNK A 137 -7.76 5.21 26.59
CA UNK A 137 -8.31 4.06 27.26
C UNK A 137 -8.09 2.80 26.47
N UNK A 138 -8.27 1.99 26.74
CA UNK A 138 -8.13 0.65 26.28
C UNK A 138 -8.07 0.39 24.78
N UNK A 139 -8.46 0.95 24.10
CA UNK A 139 -8.43 0.58 22.75
C UNK A 139 -7.40 1.35 21.96
N UNK A 140 -6.41 1.24 22.27
CA UNK A 140 -5.42 1.92 21.58
C UNK A 140 -4.91 1.06 20.46
N UNK A 141 -5.06 1.42 19.59
CA UNK A 141 -4.58 0.86 18.43
C UNK A 141 -3.32 1.54 18.12
N UNK A 142 -2.58 1.18 18.44
CA UNK A 142 -1.36 1.63 18.15
C UNK A 142 -1.11 1.42 16.74
N UNK A 143 -1.43 1.93 16.19
CA UNK A 143 -1.20 2.04 14.99
C UNK A 143 0.03 2.61 14.85
N UNK A 144 0.69 2.17 15.02
CA UNK A 144 1.83 2.50 14.81
C UNK A 144 1.89 2.87 13.51
N UNK A 145 1.80 3.51 13.27
CA UNK A 145 1.88 4.00 12.33
C UNK A 145 2.97 3.89 12.00
N UNK A 146 3.28 3.17 11.75
CA UNK A 146 4.21 2.97 11.50
C UNK A 146 4.62 3.64 10.62
N UNK A 147 4.38 4.39 10.81
CA UNK A 147 4.85 5.18 9.85
C UNK A 147 6.19 4.70 9.51
N UNK A 148 6.28 4.54 8.85
CA UNK A 148 7.33 4.11 8.44
C UNK A 148 8.46 4.22 9.21
N UNK A 149 8.26 4.47 9.88
CA UNK A 149 9.21 4.46 10.56
C UNK A 149 9.48 3.28 11.12
N UNK A 150 9.00 2.88 10.71
CA UNK A 150 9.16 1.67 11.15
C UNK A 150 10.46 1.08 11.05
N UNK A 151 10.83 1.65 10.51
CA UNK A 151 11.99 1.01 10.32
C UNK A 151 12.88 0.99 11.49
N UNK A 152 12.70 1.51 12.01
CA UNK A 152 13.59 1.44 12.96
C UNK A 152 13.11 1.12 14.27
N UNK A 153 12.29 0.85 14.06
CA UNK A 153 11.96 0.59 15.29
C UNK A 153 12.49 -0.68 15.64
N GLY A 154 13.50 -0.78 16.28
CA GLY A 154 13.90 -1.82 17.18
C GLY A 154 12.69 -2.16 18.04
N ARG A 155 12.41 -3.39 18.21
CA ARG A 155 11.33 -3.86 19.09
C ARG A 155 11.47 -3.16 20.42
N LEU A 156 10.62 -2.19 20.65
CA LEU A 156 10.47 -1.64 21.99
C LEU A 156 9.78 -2.73 22.82
N PRO A 157 10.41 -3.28 23.84
CA PRO A 157 9.71 -4.16 24.74
C PRO A 157 8.71 -3.33 25.54
N VAL A 158 7.44 -3.45 25.19
CA VAL A 158 6.39 -2.87 26.04
C VAL A 158 6.23 -3.81 27.22
N THR A 159 7.05 -3.61 28.22
CA THR A 159 6.84 -4.26 29.51
C THR A 159 6.11 -3.26 30.39
N ARG A 160 4.79 -3.36 30.47
CA ARG A 160 4.06 -2.73 31.57
C ARG A 160 4.15 -3.65 32.78
N PRO A 161 4.55 -3.13 33.95
CA PRO A 161 4.41 -3.89 35.20
C PRO A 161 2.93 -4.22 35.39
N GLY A 162 2.58 -5.48 35.50
CA GLY A 162 1.21 -5.92 35.79
C GLY A 162 0.47 -6.63 34.65
N TRP A 163 1.06 -6.78 33.47
CA TRP A 163 0.46 -7.62 32.43
C TRP A 163 0.96 -9.06 32.58
N SER A 164 0.15 -9.91 33.20
CA SER A 164 0.41 -11.34 33.21
C SER A 164 -0.08 -11.94 31.88
N LYS A 165 0.76 -12.71 31.24
CA LYS A 165 0.30 -13.58 30.14
C LYS A 165 -0.57 -14.66 30.74
N THR A 166 -1.87 -14.56 30.57
CA THR A 166 -2.75 -15.70 30.79
C THR A 166 -2.55 -16.63 29.61
N THR A 167 -1.74 -17.67 29.83
CA THR A 167 -1.69 -18.82 28.94
C THR A 167 -2.95 -19.64 29.15
N GLY A 168 -3.87 -19.62 28.19
CA GLY A 168 -4.92 -20.61 28.02
C GLY A 168 -4.58 -21.48 26.83
#